data_50b729cac63743ec2fc70e51bdb7cc40
#
_entry.id   50b729cac63743ec2fc70e51bdb7cc40
#
_cell.length_a   1.000
_cell.length_b   1.000
_cell.length_c   1.000
_cell.angle_alpha   90.00
_cell.angle_beta   90.00
_cell.angle_gamma   90.00
#
_symmetry.space_group_name_H-M   'P 1'
#
loop_
_entity.id
_entity.type
_entity.pdbx_description
1 polymer ?
#
loop_
_entity_poly.entity_id
_entity_poly.type
_entity_poly.pdbx_seq_one_letter_code
_entity_poly.pdbx_strand_id
1 'polypeptide(L)'
;MKVVFLNTSERVGGAAVAASRLEGALRQTGILVSKLIRRNTWLNRFRFYWERLIIFLSNHLSRAKLFTVSIANVGEPVYFYSLIKKADVIHFHWINQGFLSLKGIEILTGCGKPIVWTMHDMWPCTAICHYSWGCERFHDECGKCPFLKSNKQRDLSHYVWRKKYFLKTSGIQLVAVSSWLAEQARKSSLTKDLDVVVIPNAIDISVFSKKEKIGIRKKLSFPLDKKIVLMGAARLDDPIKGFQFLKEALSILFLSRDDLLLVLFGAIKNDKSFFDGLVIPYLSLGLLSDSYQIAELYSAADVTVVPSFYETFGQTIIEAMACGCPAVSFNN
;
A
#
# COMPACT_ATOMS: atom_id res chain seq x y z
N MET A 1 24.15 -10.55 -10.74
CA MET A 1 22.73 -10.61 -11.14
C MET A 1 22.18 -9.19 -11.23
N LYS A 2 21.42 -8.89 -12.28
CA LYS A 2 20.79 -7.59 -12.55
C LYS A 2 19.28 -7.72 -12.42
N VAL A 3 18.70 -6.98 -11.50
CA VAL A 3 17.25 -6.97 -11.26
C VAL A 3 16.69 -5.61 -11.66
N VAL A 4 15.56 -5.59 -12.35
CA VAL A 4 14.84 -4.35 -12.64
C VAL A 4 13.54 -4.32 -11.85
N PHE A 5 13.39 -3.32 -11.00
CA PHE A 5 12.16 -3.05 -10.25
C PHE A 5 11.23 -2.17 -11.09
N LEU A 6 9.96 -2.57 -11.18
CA LEU A 6 8.90 -1.78 -11.79
C LEU A 6 7.92 -1.34 -10.71
N ASN A 7 7.83 -0.02 -10.49
CA ASN A 7 6.92 0.57 -9.51
C ASN A 7 6.35 1.89 -10.03
N THR A 8 5.09 2.19 -9.76
CA THR A 8 4.44 3.41 -10.23
C THR A 8 5.01 4.66 -9.57
N SER A 9 5.41 4.58 -8.30
CA SER A 9 5.98 5.70 -7.54
C SER A 9 7.32 5.31 -6.93
N GLU A 10 8.25 6.25 -6.86
CA GLU A 10 9.54 6.03 -6.19
C GLU A 10 9.47 6.22 -4.68
N ARG A 11 8.66 7.16 -4.20
CA ARG A 11 8.70 7.62 -2.80
C ARG A 11 7.34 7.66 -2.11
N VAL A 12 6.25 7.62 -2.86
CA VAL A 12 4.90 7.83 -2.31
C VAL A 12 4.17 6.51 -2.13
N GLY A 13 3.73 6.25 -0.89
CA GLY A 13 2.94 5.07 -0.51
C GLY A 13 3.78 3.90 0.01
N GLY A 14 3.11 3.00 0.75
CA GLY A 14 3.76 1.87 1.41
C GLY A 14 4.52 0.93 0.46
N ALA A 15 4.00 0.70 -0.74
CA ALA A 15 4.66 -0.10 -1.77
C ALA A 15 6.00 0.50 -2.23
N ALA A 16 6.07 1.84 -2.35
CA ALA A 16 7.31 2.52 -2.75
C ALA A 16 8.38 2.43 -1.65
N VAL A 17 7.97 2.61 -0.39
CA VAL A 17 8.85 2.47 0.78
C VAL A 17 9.38 1.04 0.88
N ALA A 18 8.51 0.03 0.75
CA ALA A 18 8.89 -1.38 0.79
C ALA A 18 9.87 -1.74 -0.35
N ALA A 19 9.58 -1.30 -1.57
CA ALA A 19 10.46 -1.52 -2.72
C ALA A 19 11.84 -0.88 -2.52
N SER A 20 11.89 0.35 -1.96
CA SER A 20 13.15 1.04 -1.70
C SER A 20 13.99 0.34 -0.61
N ARG A 21 13.35 -0.17 0.45
CA ARG A 21 14.03 -0.95 1.50
C ARG A 21 14.57 -2.27 0.95
N LEU A 22 13.78 -2.97 0.15
CA LEU A 22 14.22 -4.20 -0.51
C LEU A 22 15.39 -3.92 -1.47
N GLU A 23 15.34 -2.83 -2.25
CA GLU A 23 16.46 -2.40 -3.08
C GLU A 23 17.75 -2.22 -2.26
N GLY A 24 17.66 -1.50 -1.13
CA GLY A 24 18.79 -1.29 -0.24
C GLY A 24 19.38 -2.60 0.27
N ALA A 25 18.54 -3.52 0.74
CA ALA A 25 18.97 -4.84 1.20
C ALA A 25 19.62 -5.68 0.08
N LEU A 26 19.05 -5.72 -1.12
CA LEU A 26 19.61 -6.45 -2.25
C LEU A 26 20.95 -5.89 -2.71
N ARG A 27 21.12 -4.56 -2.68
CA ARG A 27 22.40 -3.92 -3.04
C ARG A 27 23.50 -4.29 -2.04
N GLN A 28 23.19 -4.45 -0.75
CA GLN A 28 24.16 -4.92 0.27
C GLN A 28 24.63 -6.35 0.00
N THR A 29 23.84 -7.18 -0.68
CA THR A 29 24.24 -8.54 -1.11
C THR A 29 24.94 -8.58 -2.48
N GLY A 30 25.28 -7.43 -3.07
CA GLY A 30 25.94 -7.34 -4.37
C GLY A 30 25.03 -7.50 -5.58
N ILE A 31 23.72 -7.47 -5.42
CA ILE A 31 22.74 -7.50 -6.51
C ILE A 31 22.61 -6.10 -7.12
N LEU A 32 22.72 -6.00 -8.44
CA LEU A 32 22.54 -4.74 -9.16
C LEU A 32 21.05 -4.49 -9.41
N VAL A 33 20.48 -3.54 -8.68
CA VAL A 33 19.07 -3.17 -8.84
C VAL A 33 18.96 -1.86 -9.62
N SER A 34 18.16 -1.89 -10.70
CA SER A 34 17.73 -0.71 -11.46
C SER A 34 16.24 -0.52 -11.27
N LYS A 35 15.77 0.74 -11.32
CA LYS A 35 14.32 1.05 -11.18
C LYS A 35 13.76 1.61 -12.47
N LEU A 36 12.58 1.14 -12.84
CA LEU A 36 11.69 1.75 -13.80
C LEU A 36 10.47 2.29 -13.05
N ILE A 37 10.41 3.61 -12.97
CA ILE A 37 9.30 4.33 -12.33
C ILE A 37 8.46 4.98 -13.43
N ARG A 38 7.14 5.04 -13.25
CA ARG A 38 6.26 5.75 -14.16
C ARG A 38 6.73 7.19 -14.34
N ARG A 39 7.09 7.54 -15.58
CA ARG A 39 7.58 8.88 -15.89
C ARG A 39 6.45 9.92 -15.77
N ASN A 40 6.77 11.10 -15.27
CA ASN A 40 5.82 12.20 -15.20
C ASN A 40 5.77 12.96 -16.54
N THR A 41 5.19 12.31 -17.57
CA THR A 41 4.97 12.88 -18.90
C THR A 41 3.48 13.16 -19.12
N TRP A 42 3.15 14.08 -20.07
CA TRP A 42 1.77 14.35 -20.44
C TRP A 42 1.03 13.07 -20.91
N LEU A 43 1.73 12.19 -21.61
CA LEU A 43 1.17 10.93 -22.10
C LEU A 43 0.80 9.98 -20.94
N ASN A 44 1.62 9.91 -19.90
CA ASN A 44 1.33 9.09 -18.72
C ASN A 44 0.22 9.70 -17.85
N ARG A 45 0.13 11.02 -17.81
CA ARG A 45 -1.03 11.70 -17.22
C ARG A 45 -2.30 11.40 -18.00
N PHE A 46 -2.25 11.46 -19.34
CA PHE A 46 -3.37 11.07 -20.20
C PHE A 46 -3.79 9.61 -19.95
N ARG A 47 -2.86 8.66 -19.91
CA ARG A 47 -3.15 7.24 -19.61
C ARG A 47 -3.86 7.07 -18.27
N PHE A 48 -3.40 7.78 -17.23
CA PHE A 48 -4.04 7.77 -15.93
C PHE A 48 -5.48 8.29 -15.99
N TYR A 49 -5.71 9.45 -16.58
CA TYR A 49 -7.06 10.02 -16.69
C TYR A 49 -7.97 9.21 -17.62
N TRP A 50 -7.42 8.62 -18.68
CA TRP A 50 -8.15 7.72 -19.57
C TRP A 50 -8.66 6.49 -18.82
N GLU A 51 -7.83 5.86 -18.00
CA GLU A 51 -8.27 4.76 -17.14
C GLU A 51 -9.40 5.20 -16.21
N ARG A 52 -9.26 6.36 -15.55
CA ARG A 52 -10.30 6.92 -14.67
C ARG A 52 -11.59 7.23 -15.44
N LEU A 53 -11.51 7.74 -16.65
CA LEU A 53 -12.66 8.01 -17.49
C LEU A 53 -13.43 6.71 -17.82
N ILE A 54 -12.76 5.65 -18.19
CA ILE A 54 -13.41 4.36 -18.47
C ILE A 54 -14.11 3.82 -17.24
N ILE A 55 -13.46 3.88 -16.07
CA ILE A 55 -14.07 3.47 -14.80
C ILE A 55 -15.31 4.35 -14.52
N PHE A 56 -15.21 5.66 -14.68
CA PHE A 56 -16.32 6.60 -14.47
C PHE A 56 -17.52 6.31 -15.37
N LEU A 57 -17.30 6.12 -16.67
CA LEU A 57 -18.34 5.79 -17.63
C LEU A 57 -18.98 4.42 -17.31
N SER A 58 -18.17 3.42 -17.02
CA SER A 58 -18.65 2.08 -16.66
C SER A 58 -19.33 2.02 -15.29
N ASN A 59 -19.12 3.03 -14.44
CA ASN A 59 -19.73 3.17 -13.11
C ASN A 59 -20.93 4.14 -13.13
N HIS A 60 -21.65 4.22 -14.24
CA HIS A 60 -22.82 5.08 -14.41
C HIS A 60 -22.54 6.54 -14.03
N LEU A 61 -21.45 7.11 -14.53
CA LEU A 61 -20.97 8.47 -14.28
C LEU A 61 -20.75 8.79 -12.79
N SER A 62 -20.53 7.77 -11.97
CA SER A 62 -20.26 7.95 -10.53
C SER A 62 -18.79 8.15 -10.26
N ARG A 63 -18.47 9.15 -9.45
CA ARG A 63 -17.12 9.39 -8.91
C ARG A 63 -16.82 8.53 -7.67
N ALA A 64 -17.82 7.85 -7.13
CA ALA A 64 -17.62 6.99 -5.97
C ALA A 64 -16.62 5.86 -6.29
N LYS A 65 -15.72 5.59 -5.37
CA LYS A 65 -14.72 4.52 -5.46
C LYS A 65 -13.82 4.58 -6.72
N LEU A 66 -13.74 5.73 -7.42
CA LEU A 66 -12.98 5.91 -8.66
C LEU A 66 -11.48 5.57 -8.52
N PHE A 67 -10.91 5.77 -7.33
CA PHE A 67 -9.50 5.54 -7.03
C PHE A 67 -9.23 4.26 -6.21
N THR A 68 -10.28 3.51 -5.86
CA THR A 68 -10.15 2.24 -5.12
C THR A 68 -10.01 1.03 -6.03
N VAL A 69 -10.12 1.24 -7.34
CA VAL A 69 -10.01 0.19 -8.36
C VAL A 69 -9.04 0.60 -9.47
N SER A 70 -8.44 -0.39 -10.13
CA SER A 70 -7.57 -0.22 -11.30
C SER A 70 -7.88 -1.29 -12.35
N ILE A 71 -7.94 -0.88 -13.61
CA ILE A 71 -8.25 -1.78 -14.73
C ILE A 71 -7.05 -2.05 -15.64
N ALA A 72 -5.99 -1.26 -15.51
CA ALA A 72 -4.73 -1.40 -16.27
C ALA A 72 -4.94 -1.62 -17.77
N ASN A 73 -5.90 -0.88 -18.35
CA ASN A 73 -6.26 -0.99 -19.77
C ASN A 73 -5.25 -0.30 -20.71
N VAL A 74 -4.47 0.63 -20.17
CA VAL A 74 -3.40 1.37 -20.86
C VAL A 74 -2.17 1.48 -19.96
N GLY A 75 -0.98 1.55 -20.57
CA GLY A 75 0.28 1.65 -19.83
C GLY A 75 1.47 2.03 -20.72
N GLU A 76 2.62 2.24 -20.11
CA GLU A 76 3.88 2.45 -20.83
C GLU A 76 4.35 1.16 -21.50
N PRO A 77 4.90 1.21 -22.71
CA PRO A 77 5.46 0.05 -23.40
C PRO A 77 6.89 -0.26 -22.89
N VAL A 78 7.01 -0.52 -21.57
CA VAL A 78 8.32 -0.72 -20.91
C VAL A 78 9.09 -1.92 -21.43
N TYR A 79 8.42 -2.89 -22.06
CA TYR A 79 9.05 -4.06 -22.68
C TYR A 79 10.03 -3.72 -23.79
N PHE A 80 9.97 -2.51 -24.36
CA PHE A 80 10.97 -2.01 -25.30
C PHE A 80 12.21 -1.40 -24.63
N TYR A 81 12.17 -1.13 -23.34
CA TYR A 81 13.24 -0.41 -22.65
C TYR A 81 14.50 -1.28 -22.50
N SER A 82 15.67 -0.67 -22.69
CA SER A 82 16.95 -1.36 -22.60
C SER A 82 17.19 -1.98 -21.22
N LEU A 83 16.67 -1.37 -20.15
CA LEU A 83 16.76 -1.92 -18.80
C LEU A 83 16.05 -3.27 -18.68
N ILE A 84 14.87 -3.44 -19.29
CA ILE A 84 14.16 -4.72 -19.33
C ILE A 84 15.01 -5.76 -20.11
N LYS A 85 15.53 -5.37 -21.28
CA LYS A 85 16.33 -6.28 -22.11
C LYS A 85 17.61 -6.76 -21.41
N LYS A 86 18.24 -5.89 -20.60
CA LYS A 86 19.51 -6.16 -19.90
C LYS A 86 19.34 -6.80 -18.51
N ALA A 87 18.12 -6.86 -17.97
CA ALA A 87 17.85 -7.47 -16.70
C ALA A 87 17.91 -9.00 -16.76
N ASP A 88 18.38 -9.62 -15.70
CA ASP A 88 18.31 -11.06 -15.47
C ASP A 88 16.95 -11.45 -14.86
N VAL A 89 16.36 -10.57 -14.02
CA VAL A 89 15.07 -10.74 -13.35
C VAL A 89 14.26 -9.45 -13.44
N ILE A 90 12.97 -9.58 -13.70
CA ILE A 90 12.00 -8.47 -13.67
C ILE A 90 11.20 -8.58 -12.38
N HIS A 91 11.16 -7.53 -11.59
CA HIS A 91 10.45 -7.52 -10.32
C HIS A 91 9.35 -6.46 -10.30
N PHE A 92 8.09 -6.91 -10.27
CA PHE A 92 6.93 -6.02 -10.15
C PHE A 92 6.65 -5.72 -8.68
N HIS A 93 6.40 -4.45 -8.40
CA HIS A 93 5.82 -3.97 -7.14
C HIS A 93 4.41 -3.44 -7.40
N TRP A 94 4.16 -2.17 -7.19
CA TRP A 94 2.86 -1.58 -7.48
C TRP A 94 2.86 -0.91 -8.86
N ILE A 95 2.17 -1.50 -9.84
CA ILE A 95 2.35 -1.19 -11.28
C ILE A 95 1.12 -0.57 -11.94
N ASN A 96 0.15 -0.12 -11.14
CA ASN A 96 -1.14 0.41 -11.58
C ASN A 96 -1.09 1.90 -11.99
N GLN A 97 -2.26 2.51 -12.17
CA GLN A 97 -2.46 3.93 -12.47
C GLN A 97 -1.77 4.38 -13.77
N GLY A 98 -1.94 3.62 -14.85
CA GLY A 98 -1.43 3.96 -16.17
C GLY A 98 0.07 3.69 -16.35
N PHE A 99 0.72 2.98 -15.43
CA PHE A 99 2.11 2.57 -15.59
C PHE A 99 2.22 1.32 -16.47
N LEU A 100 1.70 0.17 -16.04
CA LEU A 100 1.63 -1.01 -16.89
C LEU A 100 0.18 -1.30 -17.30
N SER A 101 0.00 -1.74 -18.54
CA SER A 101 -1.26 -2.33 -18.99
C SER A 101 -1.24 -3.85 -18.82
N LEU A 102 -2.43 -4.48 -18.76
CA LEU A 102 -2.53 -5.95 -18.73
C LEU A 102 -1.83 -6.57 -19.95
N LYS A 103 -1.97 -5.95 -21.14
CA LYS A 103 -1.26 -6.41 -22.34
C LYS A 103 0.25 -6.26 -22.20
N GLY A 104 0.73 -5.19 -21.57
CA GLY A 104 2.16 -5.00 -21.29
C GLY A 104 2.71 -6.05 -20.32
N ILE A 105 1.95 -6.41 -19.29
CA ILE A 105 2.29 -7.48 -18.34
C ILE A 105 2.37 -8.82 -19.10
N GLU A 106 1.35 -9.15 -19.89
CA GLU A 106 1.31 -10.37 -20.70
C GLU A 106 2.51 -10.48 -21.66
N ILE A 107 2.90 -9.38 -22.32
CA ILE A 107 4.10 -9.37 -23.19
C ILE A 107 5.37 -9.63 -22.36
N LEU A 108 5.47 -9.04 -21.15
CA LEU A 108 6.62 -9.27 -20.28
C LEU A 108 6.71 -10.73 -19.81
N THR A 109 5.59 -11.41 -19.54
CA THR A 109 5.60 -12.84 -19.19
C THR A 109 6.10 -13.72 -20.32
N GLY A 110 5.91 -13.30 -21.56
CA GLY A 110 6.42 -14.01 -22.75
C GLY A 110 7.86 -13.68 -23.13
N CYS A 111 8.59 -12.79 -22.41
CA CYS A 111 9.94 -12.36 -22.82
C CYS A 111 11.07 -13.32 -22.42
N GLY A 112 10.76 -14.48 -21.82
CA GLY A 112 11.73 -15.51 -21.43
C GLY A 112 12.57 -15.18 -20.19
N LYS A 113 12.19 -14.15 -19.41
CA LYS A 113 12.88 -13.75 -18.19
C LYS A 113 12.04 -14.12 -16.94
N PRO A 114 12.69 -14.56 -15.85
CA PRO A 114 12.00 -14.74 -14.58
C PRO A 114 11.32 -13.44 -14.12
N ILE A 115 10.06 -13.57 -13.71
CA ILE A 115 9.29 -12.45 -13.15
C ILE A 115 8.91 -12.77 -11.72
N VAL A 116 9.25 -11.86 -10.82
CA VAL A 116 8.81 -11.83 -9.43
C VAL A 116 7.77 -10.72 -9.28
N TRP A 117 6.67 -10.96 -8.56
CA TRP A 117 5.69 -9.93 -8.26
C TRP A 117 5.42 -9.88 -6.76
N THR A 118 5.97 -8.86 -6.09
CA THR A 118 5.63 -8.59 -4.70
C THR A 118 4.28 -7.89 -4.63
N MET A 119 3.33 -8.57 -3.99
CA MET A 119 1.98 -8.10 -3.78
C MET A 119 1.96 -7.14 -2.58
N HIS A 120 1.64 -5.87 -2.84
CA HIS A 120 1.43 -4.85 -1.79
C HIS A 120 -0.04 -4.63 -1.46
N ASP A 121 -0.94 -5.17 -2.28
CA ASP A 121 -2.38 -5.19 -2.13
C ASP A 121 -2.96 -6.42 -2.86
N MET A 122 -4.28 -6.56 -2.88
CA MET A 122 -4.95 -7.71 -3.49
C MET A 122 -5.09 -7.59 -5.02
N TRP A 123 -4.66 -6.48 -5.66
CA TRP A 123 -4.92 -6.29 -7.08
C TRP A 123 -4.38 -7.40 -8.00
N PRO A 124 -3.22 -8.03 -7.75
CA PRO A 124 -2.77 -9.16 -8.55
C PRO A 124 -3.76 -10.33 -8.57
N CYS A 125 -4.42 -10.61 -7.45
CA CYS A 125 -5.34 -11.75 -7.28
C CYS A 125 -6.83 -11.37 -7.43
N THR A 126 -7.19 -10.10 -7.64
CA THR A 126 -8.57 -9.67 -7.91
C THR A 126 -8.71 -9.18 -9.35
N ALA A 127 -9.93 -8.86 -9.80
CA ALA A 127 -10.11 -8.24 -11.10
C ALA A 127 -9.63 -6.78 -11.12
N ILE A 128 -10.21 -5.94 -10.25
CA ILE A 128 -10.02 -4.49 -10.29
C ILE A 128 -9.71 -3.86 -8.93
N CYS A 129 -10.12 -4.49 -7.83
CA CYS A 129 -10.03 -3.90 -6.49
C CYS A 129 -8.66 -4.13 -5.85
N HIS A 130 -8.20 -3.13 -5.07
CA HIS A 130 -6.97 -3.21 -4.28
C HIS A 130 -7.21 -3.91 -2.92
N TYR A 131 -8.46 -3.85 -2.40
CA TYR A 131 -8.95 -4.57 -1.22
C TYR A 131 -10.35 -5.07 -1.52
N SER A 132 -10.67 -6.28 -1.08
CA SER A 132 -11.95 -6.92 -1.44
C SER A 132 -13.14 -6.43 -0.61
N TRP A 133 -12.92 -5.87 0.59
CA TRP A 133 -13.96 -5.43 1.53
C TRP A 133 -15.00 -6.53 1.82
N GLY A 134 -14.50 -7.76 2.02
CA GLY A 134 -15.34 -8.94 2.26
C GLY A 134 -15.97 -9.55 1.01
N CYS A 135 -15.69 -9.02 -0.19
CA CYS A 135 -16.14 -9.64 -1.44
C CYS A 135 -15.27 -10.85 -1.77
N GLU A 136 -15.87 -12.02 -1.94
CA GLU A 136 -15.19 -13.29 -2.25
C GLU A 136 -15.29 -13.71 -3.72
N ARG A 137 -15.89 -12.89 -4.59
CA ARG A 137 -16.12 -13.23 -6.00
C ARG A 137 -14.85 -13.52 -6.79
N PHE A 138 -13.70 -13.01 -6.35
CA PHE A 138 -12.41 -13.29 -6.98
C PHE A 138 -11.95 -14.75 -6.80
N HIS A 139 -12.60 -15.54 -5.91
CA HIS A 139 -12.34 -16.97 -5.77
C HIS A 139 -12.75 -17.74 -7.04
N ASP A 140 -13.83 -17.30 -7.69
CA ASP A 140 -14.37 -17.96 -8.89
C ASP A 140 -14.29 -17.03 -10.10
N GLU A 141 -15.25 -16.11 -10.23
CA GLU A 141 -15.40 -15.20 -11.35
C GLU A 141 -15.89 -13.83 -10.86
N CYS A 142 -15.10 -12.76 -11.11
CA CYS A 142 -15.54 -11.40 -10.80
C CYS A 142 -16.69 -10.98 -11.73
N GLY A 143 -17.63 -10.25 -11.15
CA GLY A 143 -18.82 -9.69 -11.79
C GLY A 143 -19.77 -9.18 -10.71
N LYS A 144 -20.83 -8.42 -11.01
CA LYS A 144 -21.70 -7.74 -10.04
C LYS A 144 -20.87 -7.06 -8.94
N CYS A 145 -19.84 -6.32 -9.36
CA CYS A 145 -18.81 -5.82 -8.46
C CYS A 145 -19.37 -4.80 -7.47
N PRO A 146 -19.18 -4.96 -6.15
CA PRO A 146 -19.71 -4.02 -5.14
C PRO A 146 -19.04 -2.64 -5.20
N PHE A 147 -17.91 -2.51 -5.92
CA PHE A 147 -17.24 -1.23 -6.17
C PHE A 147 -17.81 -0.48 -7.39
N LEU A 148 -18.64 -1.14 -8.18
CA LEU A 148 -19.31 -0.57 -9.34
C LEU A 148 -20.82 -0.48 -9.07
N LYS A 149 -21.48 0.51 -9.63
CA LYS A 149 -22.94 0.65 -9.56
C LYS A 149 -23.68 -0.35 -10.45
N SER A 150 -22.96 -1.13 -11.24
CA SER A 150 -23.53 -2.12 -12.13
C SER A 150 -23.95 -3.37 -11.38
N ASN A 151 -25.22 -3.79 -11.55
CA ASN A 151 -25.70 -5.07 -11.02
C ASN A 151 -25.60 -6.23 -12.03
N LYS A 152 -24.92 -6.03 -13.18
CA LYS A 152 -24.79 -7.03 -14.23
C LYS A 152 -23.65 -8.00 -13.91
N GLN A 153 -23.86 -9.31 -14.13
CA GLN A 153 -22.80 -10.31 -13.98
C GLN A 153 -21.60 -9.98 -14.89
N ARG A 154 -21.84 -9.53 -16.10
CA ARG A 154 -20.82 -9.10 -17.07
C ARG A 154 -20.62 -7.60 -17.01
N ASP A 155 -20.11 -7.12 -15.89
CA ASP A 155 -19.70 -5.72 -15.70
C ASP A 155 -18.21 -5.51 -16.04
N LEU A 156 -17.68 -4.31 -15.78
CA LEU A 156 -16.27 -3.99 -16.04
C LEU A 156 -15.30 -4.94 -15.30
N SER A 157 -15.65 -5.37 -14.07
CA SER A 157 -14.80 -6.28 -13.30
C SER A 157 -14.70 -7.66 -13.95
N HIS A 158 -15.79 -8.17 -14.51
CA HIS A 158 -15.79 -9.42 -15.27
C HIS A 158 -14.87 -9.35 -16.49
N TYR A 159 -14.96 -8.26 -17.28
CA TYR A 159 -14.11 -8.11 -18.46
C TYR A 159 -12.62 -8.00 -18.11
N VAL A 160 -12.30 -7.29 -17.03
CA VAL A 160 -10.90 -7.19 -16.57
C VAL A 160 -10.41 -8.53 -16.02
N TRP A 161 -11.24 -9.25 -15.27
CA TRP A 161 -10.94 -10.58 -14.76
C TRP A 161 -10.60 -11.54 -15.93
N ARG A 162 -11.41 -11.56 -16.97
CA ARG A 162 -11.12 -12.36 -18.18
C ARG A 162 -9.79 -11.96 -18.85
N LYS A 163 -9.51 -10.66 -18.92
CA LYS A 163 -8.22 -10.17 -19.46
C LYS A 163 -7.02 -10.55 -18.61
N LYS A 164 -7.20 -10.85 -17.32
CA LYS A 164 -6.14 -11.34 -16.42
C LYS A 164 -5.94 -12.87 -16.49
N TYR A 165 -6.71 -13.61 -17.26
CA TYR A 165 -6.60 -15.06 -17.35
C TYR A 165 -5.21 -15.58 -17.73
N PHE A 166 -4.43 -14.79 -18.46
CA PHE A 166 -3.03 -15.13 -18.79
C PHE A 166 -2.16 -15.34 -17.56
N LEU A 167 -2.52 -14.77 -16.39
CA LEU A 167 -1.79 -14.95 -15.15
C LEU A 167 -1.72 -16.43 -14.73
N LYS A 168 -2.76 -17.22 -14.98
CA LYS A 168 -2.80 -18.64 -14.62
C LYS A 168 -1.63 -19.46 -15.16
N THR A 169 -1.11 -19.09 -16.32
CA THR A 169 -0.04 -19.79 -17.02
C THR A 169 1.20 -18.93 -17.20
N SER A 170 1.28 -17.80 -16.50
CA SER A 170 2.33 -16.80 -16.71
C SER A 170 3.71 -17.20 -16.16
N GLY A 171 3.77 -18.17 -15.25
CA GLY A 171 5.02 -18.53 -14.56
C GLY A 171 5.55 -17.43 -13.64
N ILE A 172 4.73 -16.43 -13.29
CA ILE A 172 5.13 -15.38 -12.36
C ILE A 172 5.27 -15.97 -10.94
N GLN A 173 6.41 -15.72 -10.30
CA GLN A 173 6.59 -15.99 -8.88
C GLN A 173 5.90 -14.90 -8.07
N LEU A 174 4.84 -15.22 -7.36
CA LEU A 174 4.18 -14.29 -6.45
C LEU A 174 4.87 -14.27 -5.09
N VAL A 175 5.13 -13.07 -4.59
CA VAL A 175 5.60 -12.83 -3.22
C VAL A 175 4.51 -12.09 -2.47
N ALA A 176 3.92 -12.71 -1.46
CA ALA A 176 2.98 -12.08 -0.56
C ALA A 176 3.71 -11.54 0.67
N VAL A 177 3.41 -10.31 1.06
CA VAL A 177 4.07 -9.65 2.20
C VAL A 177 3.53 -10.13 3.55
N SER A 178 2.50 -10.96 3.57
CA SER A 178 1.93 -11.60 4.77
C SER A 178 1.28 -12.93 4.43
N SER A 179 1.10 -13.77 5.44
CA SER A 179 0.39 -15.06 5.31
C SER A 179 -1.06 -14.87 4.87
N TRP A 180 -1.73 -13.83 5.39
CA TRP A 180 -3.08 -13.46 4.99
C TRP A 180 -3.16 -13.17 3.48
N LEU A 181 -2.25 -12.34 2.96
CA LEU A 181 -2.25 -12.00 1.53
C LEU A 181 -1.93 -13.22 0.64
N ALA A 182 -1.03 -14.11 1.10
CA ALA A 182 -0.75 -15.37 0.42
C ALA A 182 -1.99 -16.27 0.36
N GLU A 183 -2.76 -16.34 1.44
CA GLU A 183 -4.01 -17.09 1.47
C GLU A 183 -5.03 -16.52 0.48
N GLN A 184 -5.19 -15.19 0.40
CA GLN A 184 -6.05 -14.54 -0.58
C GLN A 184 -5.62 -14.87 -2.02
N ALA A 185 -4.32 -14.86 -2.29
CA ALA A 185 -3.79 -15.21 -3.62
C ALA A 185 -4.05 -16.68 -3.97
N ARG A 186 -3.91 -17.61 -3.02
CA ARG A 186 -4.18 -19.04 -3.22
C ARG A 186 -5.67 -19.35 -3.39
N LYS A 187 -6.56 -18.54 -2.82
CA LYS A 187 -8.02 -18.65 -3.02
C LYS A 187 -8.48 -18.09 -4.36
N SER A 188 -7.72 -17.20 -4.97
CA SER A 188 -8.13 -16.53 -6.20
C SER A 188 -8.07 -17.43 -7.42
N SER A 189 -9.14 -17.44 -8.21
CA SER A 189 -9.19 -18.16 -9.50
C SER A 189 -8.16 -17.69 -10.52
N LEU A 190 -7.57 -16.51 -10.35
CA LEU A 190 -6.53 -15.98 -11.23
C LEU A 190 -5.12 -16.44 -10.85
N THR A 191 -4.87 -16.70 -9.56
CA THR A 191 -3.51 -16.88 -9.04
C THR A 191 -3.31 -18.16 -8.24
N LYS A 192 -4.35 -18.96 -8.02
CA LYS A 192 -4.29 -20.23 -7.24
C LYS A 192 -3.30 -21.25 -7.80
N ASP A 193 -3.07 -21.19 -9.11
CA ASP A 193 -2.18 -22.13 -9.82
C ASP A 193 -0.73 -21.59 -9.91
N LEU A 194 -0.47 -20.37 -9.41
CA LEU A 194 0.86 -19.80 -9.31
C LEU A 194 1.54 -20.18 -8.00
N ASP A 195 2.88 -20.22 -8.04
CA ASP A 195 3.64 -20.34 -6.80
C ASP A 195 3.59 -19.04 -5.99
N VAL A 196 3.20 -19.15 -4.70
CA VAL A 196 3.04 -18.02 -3.78
C VAL A 196 3.88 -18.26 -2.55
N VAL A 197 4.95 -17.48 -2.40
CA VAL A 197 5.81 -17.48 -1.22
C VAL A 197 5.48 -16.30 -0.30
N VAL A 198 5.68 -16.46 1.00
CA VAL A 198 5.53 -15.38 1.98
C VAL A 198 6.90 -14.81 2.30
N ILE A 199 7.12 -13.55 1.95
CA ILE A 199 8.33 -12.80 2.31
C ILE A 199 7.89 -11.45 2.86
N PRO A 200 7.99 -11.22 4.18
CA PRO A 200 7.65 -9.95 4.81
C PRO A 200 8.46 -8.79 4.26
N ASN A 201 7.89 -7.58 4.28
CA ASN A 201 8.63 -6.39 3.90
C ASN A 201 9.85 -6.17 4.80
N ALA A 202 10.96 -5.78 4.20
CA ALA A 202 12.16 -5.43 4.94
C ALA A 202 11.97 -4.16 5.77
N ILE A 203 12.61 -4.13 6.94
CA ILE A 203 12.75 -2.95 7.79
C ILE A 203 14.23 -2.68 8.04
N ASP A 204 14.60 -1.40 8.02
CA ASP A 204 15.96 -0.98 8.35
C ASP A 204 16.09 -0.79 9.87
N ILE A 205 16.65 -1.78 10.54
CA ILE A 205 16.86 -1.77 12.02
C ILE A 205 17.96 -0.81 12.46
N SER A 206 18.78 -0.28 11.56
CA SER A 206 19.72 0.79 11.88
C SER A 206 19.03 2.13 12.06
N VAL A 207 17.89 2.32 11.39
CA VAL A 207 17.03 3.51 11.48
C VAL A 207 15.95 3.31 12.54
N PHE A 208 15.18 2.21 12.41
CA PHE A 208 14.08 1.86 13.32
C PHE A 208 14.61 0.99 14.46
N SER A 209 15.12 1.64 15.49
CA SER A 209 15.62 1.01 16.70
C SER A 209 15.21 1.84 17.92
N LYS A 210 15.08 1.17 19.06
CA LYS A 210 14.72 1.82 20.32
C LYS A 210 15.74 2.89 20.70
N LYS A 211 15.26 4.09 20.97
CA LYS A 211 16.04 5.23 21.47
C LYS A 211 15.59 5.60 22.88
N GLU A 212 16.41 6.39 23.60
CA GLU A 212 16.07 6.82 24.94
C GLU A 212 14.90 7.82 24.90
N LYS A 213 13.76 7.43 25.51
CA LYS A 213 12.46 8.11 25.39
C LYS A 213 12.51 9.56 25.91
N ILE A 214 13.10 9.79 27.09
CA ILE A 214 13.07 11.10 27.73
C ILE A 214 13.91 12.11 26.92
N GLY A 215 15.07 11.70 26.44
CA GLY A 215 15.92 12.54 25.58
C GLY A 215 15.25 12.90 24.28
N ILE A 216 14.59 11.94 23.64
CA ILE A 216 13.81 12.21 22.40
C ILE A 216 12.62 13.12 22.67
N ARG A 217 11.88 12.94 23.77
CA ARG A 217 10.77 13.85 24.13
C ARG A 217 11.26 15.28 24.36
N LYS A 218 12.39 15.46 25.05
CA LYS A 218 13.02 16.77 25.23
C LYS A 218 13.40 17.40 23.88
N LYS A 219 14.04 16.61 23.00
CA LYS A 219 14.42 17.06 21.64
C LYS A 219 13.23 17.50 20.82
N LEU A 220 12.10 16.78 20.92
CA LEU A 220 10.87 17.07 20.19
C LEU A 220 9.96 18.08 20.91
N SER A 221 10.37 18.58 22.07
CA SER A 221 9.55 19.46 22.94
C SER A 221 8.22 18.82 23.32
N PHE A 222 8.20 17.49 23.53
CA PHE A 222 7.02 16.76 23.97
C PHE A 222 6.93 16.77 25.51
N PRO A 223 5.71 16.84 26.08
CA PRO A 223 5.53 16.81 27.51
C PRO A 223 5.99 15.47 28.10
N LEU A 224 6.66 15.54 29.27
CA LEU A 224 7.19 14.35 29.96
C LEU A 224 6.14 13.69 30.85
N ASP A 225 5.14 14.44 31.27
CA ASP A 225 4.03 14.05 32.16
C ASP A 225 2.84 13.46 31.42
N LYS A 226 2.76 13.59 30.09
CA LYS A 226 1.65 13.06 29.28
C LYS A 226 1.96 11.67 28.72
N LYS A 227 0.89 10.88 28.51
CA LYS A 227 0.92 9.63 27.73
C LYS A 227 0.67 9.95 26.27
N ILE A 228 1.62 9.63 25.43
CA ILE A 228 1.58 9.94 24.00
C ILE A 228 1.00 8.75 23.24
N VAL A 229 -0.17 8.97 22.63
CA VAL A 229 -0.80 8.09 21.67
C VAL A 229 -0.40 8.56 20.27
N LEU A 230 0.26 7.71 19.46
CA LEU A 230 0.74 8.07 18.15
C LEU A 230 -0.09 7.37 17.07
N MET A 231 -0.48 8.10 16.03
CA MET A 231 -1.00 7.54 14.79
C MET A 231 -0.28 8.15 13.59
N GLY A 232 0.20 7.29 12.70
CA GLY A 232 0.89 7.71 11.48
C GLY A 232 0.34 7.01 10.24
N ALA A 233 0.17 7.77 9.15
CA ALA A 233 -0.21 7.24 7.84
C ALA A 233 0.25 8.18 6.73
N ALA A 234 0.43 7.66 5.50
CA ALA A 234 0.68 8.52 4.34
C ALA A 234 -0.47 9.52 4.13
N ARG A 235 -1.71 9.12 4.48
CA ARG A 235 -2.91 9.94 4.42
C ARG A 235 -3.83 9.58 5.58
N LEU A 236 -3.96 10.48 6.56
CA LEU A 236 -4.72 10.26 7.78
C LEU A 236 -6.24 10.29 7.55
N ASP A 237 -6.71 11.13 6.62
CA ASP A 237 -8.13 11.27 6.25
C ASP A 237 -8.62 10.20 5.26
N ASP A 238 -7.82 9.17 5.00
CA ASP A 238 -8.29 8.01 4.23
C ASP A 238 -9.17 7.13 5.14
N PRO A 239 -10.45 6.91 4.78
CA PRO A 239 -11.37 6.12 5.61
C PRO A 239 -10.85 4.72 5.97
N ILE A 240 -10.02 4.12 5.10
CA ILE A 240 -9.41 2.82 5.36
C ILE A 240 -8.51 2.82 6.60
N LYS A 241 -7.96 4.00 6.98
CA LYS A 241 -7.06 4.16 8.13
C LYS A 241 -7.79 4.28 9.46
N GLY A 242 -9.12 4.41 9.46
CA GLY A 242 -9.96 4.24 10.63
C GLY A 242 -9.78 5.31 11.72
N PHE A 243 -9.32 6.52 11.41
CA PHE A 243 -9.10 7.59 12.39
C PHE A 243 -10.33 7.87 13.25
N GLN A 244 -11.54 7.72 12.70
CA GLN A 244 -12.79 7.91 13.42
C GLN A 244 -12.90 6.99 14.65
N PHE A 245 -12.46 5.72 14.57
CA PHE A 245 -12.47 4.79 15.70
C PHE A 245 -11.48 5.18 16.77
N LEU A 246 -10.28 5.66 16.37
CA LEU A 246 -9.33 6.20 17.32
C LEU A 246 -9.92 7.41 18.06
N LYS A 247 -10.59 8.32 17.34
CA LYS A 247 -11.23 9.50 17.90
C LYS A 247 -12.32 9.12 18.93
N GLU A 248 -13.16 8.16 18.59
CA GLU A 248 -14.20 7.64 19.49
C GLU A 248 -13.60 6.98 20.75
N ALA A 249 -12.61 6.10 20.57
CA ALA A 249 -11.94 5.43 21.68
C ALA A 249 -11.24 6.42 22.61
N LEU A 250 -10.56 7.42 22.06
CA LEU A 250 -9.89 8.45 22.85
C LEU A 250 -10.88 9.36 23.58
N SER A 251 -12.04 9.62 23.00
CA SER A 251 -13.10 10.38 23.67
C SER A 251 -13.63 9.66 24.92
N ILE A 252 -13.76 8.33 24.86
CA ILE A 252 -14.15 7.51 26.02
C ILE A 252 -13.04 7.50 27.08
N LEU A 253 -11.79 7.29 26.67
CA LEU A 253 -10.65 7.25 27.59
C LEU A 253 -10.43 8.59 28.30
N PHE A 254 -10.66 9.71 27.63
CA PHE A 254 -10.45 11.04 28.18
C PHE A 254 -11.46 11.40 29.31
N LEU A 255 -12.57 10.67 29.41
CA LEU A 255 -13.50 10.81 30.55
C LEU A 255 -12.88 10.40 31.89
N SER A 256 -11.88 9.52 31.86
CA SER A 256 -11.20 8.98 33.04
C SER A 256 -9.72 9.35 33.14
N ARG A 257 -9.16 9.97 32.11
CA ARG A 257 -7.71 10.27 31.99
C ARG A 257 -7.49 11.58 31.26
N ASP A 258 -6.94 12.57 31.93
CA ASP A 258 -6.57 13.88 31.37
C ASP A 258 -5.10 13.99 30.96
N ASP A 259 -4.31 12.90 31.18
CA ASP A 259 -2.89 12.83 30.89
C ASP A 259 -2.57 12.39 29.45
N LEU A 260 -3.54 12.34 28.53
CA LEU A 260 -3.37 11.89 27.17
C LEU A 260 -2.97 13.04 26.22
N LEU A 261 -2.08 12.75 25.28
CA LEU A 261 -1.75 13.59 24.13
C LEU A 261 -1.77 12.74 22.87
N LEU A 262 -2.56 13.12 21.87
CA LEU A 262 -2.54 12.50 20.54
C LEU A 262 -1.52 13.19 19.66
N VAL A 263 -0.60 12.42 19.10
CA VAL A 263 0.36 12.89 18.09
C VAL A 263 0.04 12.23 16.77
N LEU A 264 -0.06 13.03 15.72
CA LEU A 264 -0.43 12.59 14.38
C LEU A 264 0.63 12.98 13.36
N PHE A 265 1.00 12.07 12.46
CA PHE A 265 1.79 12.41 11.28
C PHE A 265 1.19 11.79 10.02
N GLY A 266 1.14 12.57 8.96
CA GLY A 266 0.54 12.18 7.67
C GLY A 266 -0.17 13.34 6.99
N ALA A 267 -0.46 13.18 5.70
CA ALA A 267 -1.21 14.18 4.95
C ALA A 267 -2.70 14.14 5.31
N ILE A 268 -3.32 15.31 5.38
CA ILE A 268 -4.75 15.51 5.52
C ILE A 268 -5.20 16.37 4.34
N LYS A 269 -6.06 15.84 3.47
CA LYS A 269 -6.59 16.60 2.32
C LYS A 269 -7.79 17.45 2.69
N ASN A 270 -8.63 16.96 3.61
CA ASN A 270 -9.85 17.62 4.05
C ASN A 270 -9.68 18.06 5.50
N ASP A 271 -8.90 19.11 5.71
CA ASP A 271 -8.45 19.57 7.03
C ASP A 271 -9.60 20.16 7.87
N LYS A 272 -10.58 20.81 7.21
CA LYS A 272 -11.63 21.60 7.90
C LYS A 272 -12.52 20.80 8.85
N SER A 273 -12.73 19.51 8.62
CA SER A 273 -13.60 18.67 9.42
C SER A 273 -12.90 17.46 10.05
N PHE A 274 -11.62 17.26 9.74
CA PHE A 274 -10.89 16.08 10.21
C PHE A 274 -10.79 16.01 11.73
N PHE A 275 -10.57 17.15 12.39
CA PHE A 275 -10.43 17.26 13.83
C PHE A 275 -11.75 17.56 14.57
N ASP A 276 -12.86 17.74 13.85
CA ASP A 276 -14.15 18.04 14.50
C ASP A 276 -14.55 16.95 15.49
N GLY A 277 -14.93 17.37 16.71
CA GLY A 277 -15.31 16.48 17.81
C GLY A 277 -14.14 15.70 18.45
N LEU A 278 -12.89 16.06 18.17
CA LEU A 278 -11.76 15.57 18.95
C LEU A 278 -11.64 16.33 20.26
N VAL A 279 -11.77 15.62 21.37
CA VAL A 279 -11.87 16.24 22.72
C VAL A 279 -10.55 16.25 23.48
N ILE A 280 -9.52 15.53 22.98
CA ILE A 280 -8.21 15.45 23.66
C ILE A 280 -7.22 16.43 23.02
N PRO A 281 -6.20 16.89 23.78
CA PRO A 281 -5.08 17.63 23.21
C PRO A 281 -4.38 16.84 22.11
N TYR A 282 -4.04 17.50 21.01
CA TYR A 282 -3.34 16.85 19.89
C TYR A 282 -2.28 17.72 19.24
N LEU A 283 -1.31 17.07 18.60
CA LEU A 283 -0.30 17.68 17.76
C LEU A 283 -0.37 17.00 16.38
N SER A 284 -0.51 17.80 15.31
CA SER A 284 -0.45 17.34 13.93
C SER A 284 0.86 17.82 13.30
N LEU A 285 1.73 16.87 12.94
CA LEU A 285 3.07 17.13 12.42
C LEU A 285 3.11 17.19 10.88
N GLY A 286 1.95 16.98 10.22
CA GLY A 286 1.89 16.93 8.77
C GLY A 286 2.56 15.68 8.19
N LEU A 287 2.79 15.70 6.87
CA LEU A 287 3.44 14.60 6.16
C LEU A 287 4.94 14.57 6.46
N LEU A 288 5.42 13.47 7.02
CA LEU A 288 6.83 13.20 7.24
C LEU A 288 7.36 12.22 6.20
N SER A 289 8.57 12.45 5.71
CA SER A 289 9.26 11.58 4.76
C SER A 289 10.61 11.08 5.28
N ASP A 290 11.12 11.67 6.34
CA ASP A 290 12.38 11.28 6.98
C ASP A 290 12.13 10.12 7.95
N SER A 291 12.69 8.96 7.64
CA SER A 291 12.57 7.76 8.46
C SER A 291 13.21 7.90 9.84
N TYR A 292 14.24 8.74 10.00
CA TYR A 292 14.85 8.99 11.31
C TYR A 292 13.90 9.79 12.22
N GLN A 293 13.24 10.81 11.68
CA GLN A 293 12.22 11.57 12.42
C GLN A 293 11.04 10.66 12.83
N ILE A 294 10.60 9.79 11.92
CA ILE A 294 9.51 8.83 12.21
C ILE A 294 9.94 7.85 13.31
N ALA A 295 11.17 7.34 13.27
CA ALA A 295 11.72 6.47 14.33
C ALA A 295 11.83 7.16 15.69
N GLU A 296 12.13 8.47 15.71
CA GLU A 296 12.12 9.28 16.93
C GLU A 296 10.71 9.41 17.50
N LEU A 297 9.69 9.64 16.65
CA LEU A 297 8.30 9.70 17.10
C LEU A 297 7.84 8.38 17.73
N TYR A 298 8.16 7.25 17.11
CA TYR A 298 7.87 5.94 17.70
C TYR A 298 8.58 5.75 19.04
N SER A 299 9.85 6.14 19.14
CA SER A 299 10.60 6.03 20.41
C SER A 299 10.05 6.96 21.50
N ALA A 300 9.48 8.10 21.15
CA ALA A 300 8.85 9.07 22.08
C ALA A 300 7.47 8.63 22.56
N ALA A 301 6.74 7.87 21.74
CA ALA A 301 5.36 7.46 22.04
C ALA A 301 5.27 6.39 23.14
N ASP A 302 4.14 6.33 23.82
CA ASP A 302 3.81 5.25 24.76
C ASP A 302 3.07 4.11 24.05
N VAL A 303 2.28 4.45 23.03
CA VAL A 303 1.57 3.48 22.20
C VAL A 303 1.37 4.05 20.79
N THR A 304 1.49 3.20 19.80
CA THR A 304 1.09 3.50 18.42
C THR A 304 -0.24 2.80 18.12
N VAL A 305 -1.21 3.53 17.56
CA VAL A 305 -2.51 2.97 17.18
C VAL A 305 -2.65 2.95 15.67
N VAL A 306 -2.99 1.77 15.14
CA VAL A 306 -3.19 1.53 13.70
C VAL A 306 -4.58 0.94 13.50
N PRO A 307 -5.64 1.77 13.54
CA PRO A 307 -7.02 1.32 13.50
C PRO A 307 -7.50 1.09 12.05
N SER A 308 -6.61 0.64 11.19
CA SER A 308 -6.90 0.42 9.77
C SER A 308 -7.84 -0.77 9.59
N PHE A 309 -8.84 -0.63 8.70
CA PHE A 309 -9.71 -1.74 8.30
C PHE A 309 -9.00 -2.81 7.47
N TYR A 310 -7.97 -2.40 6.75
CA TYR A 310 -7.14 -3.28 5.92
C TYR A 310 -5.68 -2.88 6.02
N GLU A 311 -4.88 -3.85 6.39
CA GLU A 311 -3.42 -3.78 6.31
C GLU A 311 -2.92 -5.07 5.69
N THR A 312 -2.21 -5.00 4.57
CA THR A 312 -1.60 -6.18 3.96
C THR A 312 -0.36 -6.64 4.69
N PHE A 313 0.31 -5.73 5.42
CA PHE A 313 1.51 -6.03 6.21
C PHE A 313 1.59 -5.25 7.52
N GLY A 314 1.13 -3.97 7.53
CA GLY A 314 1.22 -3.11 8.71
C GLY A 314 2.63 -2.56 8.95
N GLN A 315 3.24 -1.90 7.97
CA GLN A 315 4.59 -1.32 8.11
C GLN A 315 4.74 -0.43 9.35
N THR A 316 3.76 0.42 9.64
CA THR A 316 3.76 1.30 10.82
C THR A 316 3.78 0.52 12.13
N ILE A 317 3.16 -0.66 12.18
CA ILE A 317 3.18 -1.56 13.35
C ILE A 317 4.59 -2.07 13.58
N ILE A 318 5.22 -2.62 12.54
CA ILE A 318 6.57 -3.20 12.63
C ILE A 318 7.62 -2.13 12.95
N GLU A 319 7.49 -0.93 12.36
CA GLU A 319 8.36 0.21 12.64
C GLU A 319 8.26 0.66 14.12
N ALA A 320 7.03 0.78 14.64
CA ALA A 320 6.79 1.11 16.03
C ALA A 320 7.39 0.07 16.98
N MET A 321 7.12 -1.20 16.72
CA MET A 321 7.66 -2.31 17.54
C MET A 321 9.19 -2.36 17.52
N ALA A 322 9.84 -2.14 16.38
CA ALA A 322 11.29 -2.06 16.25
C ALA A 322 11.87 -0.89 17.07
N CYS A 323 11.14 0.21 17.22
CA CYS A 323 11.50 1.34 18.07
C CYS A 323 11.14 1.13 19.57
N GLY A 324 10.62 -0.05 19.94
CA GLY A 324 10.21 -0.36 21.32
C GLY A 324 8.87 0.28 21.74
N CYS A 325 8.08 0.74 20.79
CA CYS A 325 6.73 1.27 21.02
C CYS A 325 5.69 0.17 20.80
N PRO A 326 4.85 -0.17 21.80
CA PRO A 326 3.78 -1.13 21.61
C PRO A 326 2.77 -0.60 20.59
N ALA A 327 2.19 -1.50 19.80
CA ALA A 327 1.20 -1.17 18.80
C ALA A 327 -0.16 -1.81 19.11
N VAL A 328 -1.23 -1.07 18.85
CA VAL A 328 -2.62 -1.54 18.93
C VAL A 328 -3.24 -1.45 17.55
N SER A 329 -3.82 -2.53 17.08
CA SER A 329 -4.51 -2.60 15.79
C SER A 329 -5.73 -3.50 15.88
N PHE A 330 -6.60 -3.44 14.88
CA PHE A 330 -7.63 -4.45 14.70
C PHE A 330 -6.99 -5.80 14.34
N ASN A 331 -7.65 -6.87 14.73
CA ASN A 331 -7.30 -8.23 14.29
C ASN A 331 -8.02 -8.49 12.96
N ASN A 332 -7.35 -8.21 11.87
CA ASN A 332 -7.90 -8.28 10.50
C ASN A 332 -7.25 -9.40 9.72
#